data_f27933c9ef06bec71118a2648a74d59f
#
_entry.id   f27933c9ef06bec71118a2648a74d59f
#
_cell.length_a   1.000
_cell.length_b   1.000
_cell.length_c   1.000
_cell.angle_alpha   90.00
_cell.angle_beta   90.00
_cell.angle_gamma   90.00
#
_symmetry.space_group_name_H-M   'P 1'
#
loop_
_entity.id
_entity.type
_entity.pdbx_description
1 polymer ?
#
loop_
_entity_poly.entity_id
_entity_poly.type
_entity_poly.pdbx_seq_one_letter_code
_entity_poly.pdbx_strand_id
1 'polypeptide(L)'
;ESVFTSTHGACAAFISNEELVLPVLDYEFEGPDKVRADYDKIRPEFSQTGSPRMDAGLNLGAQIFWLNKTFPGKFTEVEQILFWPQYWSYWLSGVACSEISYASSHSDLWDISKNNFIDLEIYGLSSKVSFPPLKKAWEQIGGLRKELSYQTGLPAGTPILCGAHDSSVTLATPCLKRTLPCTMLS
;
A
#
# COMPACT_ATOMS: atom_id res chain seq x y z
N GLU A 1 7.89 -7.22 23.29
CA GLU A 1 6.60 -6.87 22.68
C GLU A 1 6.83 -5.88 21.53
N SER A 2 6.01 -5.94 20.50
CA SER A 2 6.09 -5.08 19.32
C SER A 2 4.69 -4.82 18.76
N VAL A 3 4.54 -3.78 17.92
CA VAL A 3 3.32 -3.49 17.19
C VAL A 3 3.49 -3.93 15.74
N PHE A 4 2.53 -4.68 15.23
CA PHE A 4 2.43 -5.12 13.84
C PHE A 4 1.10 -4.66 13.26
N THR A 5 1.13 -3.93 12.16
CA THR A 5 -0.07 -3.45 11.47
C THR A 5 -0.47 -4.42 10.36
N SER A 6 -1.75 -4.77 10.33
CA SER A 6 -2.34 -5.60 9.28
C SER A 6 -3.66 -5.00 8.85
N THR A 7 -3.84 -4.80 7.56
CA THR A 7 -5.05 -4.18 7.01
C THR A 7 -5.48 -4.87 5.72
N HIS A 8 -6.73 -4.64 5.33
CA HIS A 8 -7.22 -5.00 4.00
C HIS A 8 -6.40 -4.35 2.88
N GLY A 9 -6.50 -4.89 1.66
CA GLY A 9 -5.85 -4.38 0.47
C GLY A 9 -6.52 -3.14 -0.15
N ALA A 10 -5.99 -2.70 -1.27
CA ALA A 10 -6.55 -1.67 -2.16
C ALA A 10 -6.85 -0.31 -1.49
N CYS A 11 -6.04 0.10 -0.52
CA CYS A 11 -6.06 1.45 0.02
C CYS A 11 -4.65 2.01 0.13
N ALA A 12 -4.49 3.31 -0.12
CA ALA A 12 -3.22 4.00 0.03
C ALA A 12 -3.40 5.43 0.55
N ALA A 13 -2.41 5.90 1.27
CA ALA A 13 -2.27 7.27 1.74
C ALA A 13 -1.27 8.02 0.83
N PHE A 14 -1.65 9.21 0.42
CA PHE A 14 -0.85 10.10 -0.41
C PHE A 14 -0.37 11.23 0.47
N ILE A 15 0.93 11.29 0.73
CA ILE A 15 1.50 12.19 1.74
C ILE A 15 2.52 13.16 1.16
N SER A 16 2.59 14.32 1.79
CA SER A 16 3.64 15.33 1.66
C SER A 16 3.81 16.01 3.02
N ASN A 17 5.05 16.30 3.42
CA ASN A 17 5.35 16.96 4.69
C ASN A 17 4.65 16.31 5.90
N GLU A 18 4.61 14.99 5.96
CA GLU A 18 3.95 14.18 7.01
C GLU A 18 2.42 14.26 7.05
N GLU A 19 1.77 14.96 6.13
CA GLU A 19 0.31 15.12 6.08
C GLU A 19 -0.31 14.43 4.88
N LEU A 20 -1.59 14.06 5.02
CA LEU A 20 -2.40 13.55 3.91
C LEU A 20 -2.75 14.68 2.94
N VAL A 21 -2.34 14.55 1.69
CA VAL A 21 -2.64 15.50 0.60
C VAL A 21 -4.00 15.21 -0.06
N LEU A 22 -4.32 13.91 -0.18
CA LEU A 22 -5.52 13.40 -0.85
C LEU A 22 -6.30 12.48 0.09
N PRO A 23 -7.62 12.33 -0.13
CA PRO A 23 -8.39 11.37 0.65
C PRO A 23 -7.91 9.94 0.42
N VAL A 24 -7.91 9.13 1.46
CA VAL A 24 -7.78 7.68 1.33
C VAL A 24 -9.11 7.14 0.82
N LEU A 25 -9.08 6.46 -0.33
CA LEU A 25 -10.30 5.92 -0.92
C LEU A 25 -10.62 4.54 -0.33
N ASP A 26 -11.90 4.32 -0.09
CA ASP A 26 -12.45 2.99 0.13
C ASP A 26 -12.33 2.18 -1.16
N TYR A 27 -11.97 0.90 -1.06
CA TYR A 27 -11.83 0.01 -2.22
C TYR A 27 -13.17 -0.30 -2.90
N GLU A 28 -14.31 -0.12 -2.21
CA GLU A 28 -15.66 -0.23 -2.77
C GLU A 28 -16.13 1.05 -3.47
N PHE A 29 -15.36 2.13 -3.38
CA PHE A 29 -15.72 3.40 -4.02
C PHE A 29 -15.65 3.29 -5.55
N GLU A 30 -16.77 3.54 -6.23
CA GLU A 30 -16.93 3.39 -7.68
C GLU A 30 -16.34 4.55 -8.51
N GLY A 31 -15.68 5.52 -7.87
CA GLY A 31 -15.04 6.64 -8.58
C GLY A 31 -14.11 6.20 -9.73
N PRO A 32 -13.21 5.24 -9.50
CA PRO A 32 -12.31 4.72 -10.53
C PRO A 32 -13.00 4.17 -11.78
N ASP A 33 -14.23 3.66 -11.66
CA ASP A 33 -14.98 3.13 -12.80
C ASP A 33 -15.35 4.21 -13.83
N LYS A 34 -15.44 5.47 -13.41
CA LYS A 34 -15.70 6.62 -14.30
C LYS A 34 -14.57 6.85 -15.32
N VAL A 35 -13.37 6.38 -15.02
CA VAL A 35 -12.19 6.51 -15.90
C VAL A 35 -11.68 5.16 -16.38
N ARG A 36 -12.42 4.10 -16.13
CA ARG A 36 -12.02 2.71 -16.39
C ARG A 36 -11.59 2.47 -17.83
N ALA A 37 -12.35 2.99 -18.81
CA ALA A 37 -12.05 2.81 -20.22
C ALA A 37 -10.70 3.45 -20.64
N ASP A 38 -10.28 4.52 -19.96
CA ASP A 38 -8.98 5.15 -20.20
C ASP A 38 -7.88 4.43 -19.41
N TYR A 39 -8.18 3.99 -18.19
CA TYR A 39 -7.24 3.22 -17.38
C TYR A 39 -6.87 1.89 -18.04
N ASP A 40 -7.85 1.15 -18.59
CA ASP A 40 -7.62 -0.12 -19.28
C ASP A 40 -6.68 -0.01 -20.49
N LYS A 41 -6.50 1.19 -21.08
CA LYS A 41 -5.55 1.42 -22.18
C LYS A 41 -4.08 1.50 -21.73
N ILE A 42 -3.86 1.85 -20.47
CA ILE A 42 -2.51 2.07 -19.92
C ILE A 42 -2.16 1.08 -18.82
N ARG A 43 -3.14 0.32 -18.34
CA ARG A 43 -2.96 -0.67 -17.29
C ARG A 43 -1.91 -1.71 -17.70
N PRO A 44 -0.96 -2.07 -16.80
CA PRO A 44 -0.03 -3.14 -17.07
C PRO A 44 -0.74 -4.48 -17.33
N GLU A 45 -0.15 -5.28 -18.22
CA GLU A 45 -0.70 -6.61 -18.54
C GLU A 45 -0.68 -7.55 -17.31
N PHE A 46 -1.66 -8.47 -17.25
CA PHE A 46 -1.72 -9.48 -16.19
C PHE A 46 -0.44 -10.31 -16.10
N SER A 47 0.17 -10.66 -17.21
CA SER A 47 1.44 -11.41 -17.27
C SER A 47 2.61 -10.66 -16.62
N GLN A 48 2.53 -9.32 -16.55
CA GLN A 48 3.54 -8.49 -15.94
C GLN A 48 3.33 -8.35 -14.42
N THR A 49 2.07 -8.22 -13.97
CA THR A 49 1.77 -7.88 -12.57
C THR A 49 1.13 -9.02 -11.78
N GLY A 50 0.53 -10.01 -12.43
CA GLY A 50 -0.32 -11.01 -11.79
C GLY A 50 -1.62 -10.43 -11.20
N SER A 51 -1.88 -9.14 -11.40
CA SER A 51 -3.04 -8.43 -10.85
C SER A 51 -4.24 -8.58 -11.78
N PRO A 52 -5.36 -9.21 -11.37
CA PRO A 52 -6.55 -9.28 -12.20
C PRO A 52 -7.19 -7.91 -12.36
N ARG A 53 -7.93 -7.73 -13.47
CA ARG A 53 -8.79 -6.56 -13.61
C ARG A 53 -9.97 -6.69 -12.66
N MET A 54 -10.17 -5.68 -11.83
CA MET A 54 -11.23 -5.62 -10.83
C MET A 54 -12.00 -4.31 -10.95
N ASP A 55 -13.23 -4.29 -10.45
CA ASP A 55 -14.10 -3.11 -10.48
C ASP A 55 -13.87 -2.19 -9.28
N ALA A 56 -14.55 -1.05 -9.26
CA ALA A 56 -14.45 -0.02 -8.22
C ALA A 56 -12.98 0.39 -7.94
N GLY A 57 -12.62 0.53 -6.68
CA GLY A 57 -11.27 0.87 -6.24
C GLY A 57 -10.34 -0.32 -5.99
N LEU A 58 -10.74 -1.56 -6.35
CA LEU A 58 -9.98 -2.78 -6.01
C LEU A 58 -8.60 -2.86 -6.68
N ASN A 59 -8.38 -2.25 -7.84
CA ASN A 59 -7.03 -2.04 -8.36
C ASN A 59 -6.49 -0.68 -7.89
N LEU A 60 -5.45 -0.67 -7.07
CA LEU A 60 -4.89 0.56 -6.52
C LEU A 60 -4.34 1.50 -7.61
N GLY A 61 -3.79 0.96 -8.71
CA GLY A 61 -3.38 1.75 -9.88
C GLY A 61 -4.56 2.51 -10.50
N ALA A 62 -5.77 1.94 -10.51
CA ALA A 62 -6.97 2.63 -10.98
C ALA A 62 -7.38 3.78 -10.04
N GLN A 63 -7.21 3.61 -8.72
CA GLN A 63 -7.43 4.71 -7.76
C GLN A 63 -6.44 5.85 -8.00
N ILE A 64 -5.15 5.54 -8.15
CA ILE A 64 -4.10 6.52 -8.43
C ILE A 64 -4.44 7.31 -9.71
N PHE A 65 -4.79 6.61 -10.77
CA PHE A 65 -5.15 7.23 -12.04
C PHE A 65 -6.39 8.12 -11.92
N TRP A 66 -7.43 7.66 -11.22
CA TRP A 66 -8.64 8.44 -10.99
C TRP A 66 -8.36 9.68 -10.13
N LEU A 67 -7.58 9.54 -9.04
CA LEU A 67 -7.21 10.65 -8.17
C LEU A 67 -6.42 11.71 -8.94
N ASN A 68 -5.46 11.31 -9.77
CA ASN A 68 -4.67 12.23 -10.58
C ASN A 68 -5.55 12.98 -11.61
N LYS A 69 -6.50 12.29 -12.25
CA LYS A 69 -7.45 12.94 -13.16
C LYS A 69 -8.44 13.88 -12.47
N THR A 70 -8.85 13.53 -11.24
CA THR A 70 -9.88 14.29 -10.52
C THR A 70 -9.29 15.48 -9.76
N PHE A 71 -8.08 15.32 -9.20
CA PHE A 71 -7.42 16.32 -8.35
C PHE A 71 -5.98 16.60 -8.82
N PRO A 72 -5.76 16.99 -10.12
CA PRO A 72 -4.40 17.09 -10.65
C PRO A 72 -3.54 18.10 -9.89
N GLY A 73 -4.11 19.21 -9.42
CA GLY A 73 -3.39 20.21 -8.63
C GLY A 73 -2.90 19.66 -7.29
N LYS A 74 -3.74 18.88 -6.60
CA LYS A 74 -3.36 18.22 -5.34
C LYS A 74 -2.34 17.11 -5.57
N PHE A 75 -2.43 16.38 -6.66
CA PHE A 75 -1.48 15.32 -6.97
C PHE A 75 -0.05 15.84 -7.17
N THR A 76 0.13 17.09 -7.62
CA THR A 76 1.46 17.71 -7.74
C THR A 76 2.15 17.96 -6.39
N GLU A 77 1.38 17.97 -5.30
CA GLU A 77 1.91 18.12 -3.94
C GLU A 77 2.37 16.79 -3.33
N VAL A 78 1.94 15.64 -3.89
CA VAL A 78 2.28 14.31 -3.35
C VAL A 78 3.76 14.00 -3.52
N GLU A 79 4.41 13.56 -2.46
CA GLU A 79 5.81 13.12 -2.44
C GLU A 79 5.92 11.60 -2.34
N GLN A 80 5.08 10.98 -1.51
CA GLN A 80 5.12 9.54 -1.26
C GLN A 80 3.73 8.92 -1.25
N ILE A 81 3.67 7.66 -1.70
CA ILE A 81 2.49 6.81 -1.61
C ILE A 81 2.79 5.71 -0.59
N LEU A 82 2.01 5.66 0.48
CA LEU A 82 2.09 4.64 1.51
C LEU A 82 0.92 3.67 1.38
N PHE A 83 1.19 2.38 1.33
CA PHE A 83 0.15 1.37 1.44
C PHE A 83 -0.49 1.43 2.83
N TRP A 84 -1.73 0.98 2.93
CA TRP A 84 -2.53 1.22 4.13
C TRP A 84 -1.92 0.69 5.44
N PRO A 85 -1.35 -0.54 5.53
CA PRO A 85 -0.66 -0.96 6.75
C PRO A 85 0.60 -0.13 7.01
N GLN A 86 1.35 0.25 5.96
CA GLN A 86 2.56 1.03 6.09
C GLN A 86 2.27 2.49 6.48
N TYR A 87 1.11 3.04 6.10
CA TYR A 87 0.68 4.35 6.60
C TYR A 87 0.48 4.33 8.12
N TRP A 88 -0.14 3.30 8.68
CA TRP A 88 -0.30 3.18 10.13
C TRP A 88 1.05 2.95 10.83
N SER A 89 1.92 2.13 10.28
CA SER A 89 3.27 1.93 10.81
C SER A 89 4.09 3.23 10.77
N TYR A 90 3.94 4.01 9.70
CA TYR A 90 4.52 5.35 9.58
C TYR A 90 3.94 6.33 10.62
N TRP A 91 2.62 6.36 10.77
CA TRP A 91 1.97 7.22 11.77
C TRP A 91 2.47 6.91 13.19
N LEU A 92 2.68 5.64 13.51
CA LEU A 92 3.19 5.20 14.80
C LEU A 92 4.67 5.51 15.00
N SER A 93 5.51 5.39 13.97
CA SER A 93 6.98 5.42 14.10
C SER A 93 7.65 6.67 13.54
N GLY A 94 7.04 7.32 12.56
CA GLY A 94 7.66 8.37 11.74
C GLY A 94 8.52 7.83 10.59
N VAL A 95 8.60 6.52 10.39
CA VAL A 95 9.45 5.90 9.36
C VAL A 95 8.61 5.31 8.25
N ALA A 96 8.78 5.85 7.03
CA ALA A 96 8.07 5.39 5.84
C ALA A 96 8.73 4.14 5.25
N CYS A 97 7.91 3.17 4.85
CA CYS A 97 8.33 1.95 4.17
C CYS A 97 7.25 1.44 3.23
N SER A 98 7.62 0.47 2.38
CA SER A 98 6.69 -0.32 1.55
C SER A 98 6.87 -1.80 1.85
N GLU A 99 5.87 -2.62 1.47
CA GLU A 99 5.90 -4.06 1.69
C GLU A 99 5.38 -4.80 0.45
N ILE A 100 6.09 -5.86 0.07
CA ILE A 100 5.87 -6.54 -1.22
C ILE A 100 4.54 -7.26 -1.31
N SER A 101 4.03 -7.86 -0.23
CA SER A 101 2.77 -8.61 -0.31
C SER A 101 1.58 -7.69 -0.58
N TYR A 102 1.67 -6.44 -0.16
CA TYR A 102 0.69 -5.41 -0.49
C TYR A 102 0.88 -4.88 -1.92
N ALA A 103 2.12 -4.57 -2.29
CA ALA A 103 2.46 -4.07 -3.62
C ALA A 103 2.09 -5.07 -4.73
N SER A 104 2.30 -6.36 -4.50
CA SER A 104 2.05 -7.43 -5.47
C SER A 104 0.66 -8.06 -5.40
N SER A 105 -0.21 -7.56 -4.54
CA SER A 105 -1.62 -7.97 -4.50
C SER A 105 -2.34 -7.50 -5.78
N HIS A 106 -3.62 -7.32 -5.80
CA HIS A 106 -4.35 -6.82 -6.99
C HIS A 106 -4.14 -5.31 -7.26
N SER A 107 -2.91 -4.82 -7.13
CA SER A 107 -2.61 -3.38 -7.15
C SER A 107 -2.34 -2.78 -8.53
N ASP A 108 -1.87 -3.57 -9.48
CA ASP A 108 -1.27 -3.13 -10.76
C ASP A 108 0.05 -2.34 -10.60
N LEU A 109 0.70 -2.41 -9.42
CA LEU A 109 1.85 -1.56 -9.09
C LEU A 109 3.18 -2.31 -9.01
N TRP A 110 3.18 -3.65 -9.14
CA TRP A 110 4.37 -4.48 -9.02
C TRP A 110 4.65 -5.27 -10.27
N ASP A 111 5.85 -5.11 -10.85
CA ASP A 111 6.34 -5.91 -11.98
C ASP A 111 7.02 -7.17 -11.45
N ILE A 112 6.37 -8.33 -11.63
CA ILE A 112 6.85 -9.63 -11.13
C ILE A 112 8.15 -10.01 -11.82
N SER A 113 8.30 -9.69 -13.12
CA SER A 113 9.47 -10.09 -13.91
C SER A 113 10.72 -9.29 -13.54
N LYS A 114 10.54 -8.03 -13.22
CA LYS A 114 11.61 -7.10 -12.82
C LYS A 114 11.85 -7.07 -11.32
N ASN A 115 10.92 -7.65 -10.55
CA ASN A 115 10.90 -7.59 -9.09
C ASN A 115 11.03 -6.13 -8.59
N ASN A 116 10.21 -5.24 -9.15
CA ASN A 116 10.25 -3.81 -8.87
C ASN A 116 8.88 -3.18 -9.06
N PHE A 117 8.71 -1.97 -8.55
CA PHE A 117 7.51 -1.18 -8.82
C PHE A 117 7.37 -0.86 -10.31
N ILE A 118 6.12 -0.80 -10.77
CA ILE A 118 5.76 -0.23 -12.06
C ILE A 118 6.10 1.26 -12.05
N ASP A 119 6.57 1.76 -13.18
CA ASP A 119 6.81 3.20 -13.36
C ASP A 119 5.50 3.99 -13.22
N LEU A 120 5.44 4.86 -12.23
CA LEU A 120 4.26 5.66 -11.94
C LEU A 120 3.93 6.69 -13.03
N GLU A 121 4.86 6.98 -13.94
CA GLU A 121 4.63 7.88 -15.09
C GLU A 121 3.51 7.35 -16.01
N ILE A 122 3.29 6.03 -16.06
CA ILE A 122 2.18 5.45 -16.84
C ILE A 122 0.79 5.93 -16.33
N TYR A 123 0.70 6.26 -15.05
CA TYR A 123 -0.52 6.82 -14.44
C TYR A 123 -0.55 8.35 -14.48
N GLY A 124 0.41 8.97 -15.18
CA GLY A 124 0.53 10.42 -15.34
C GLY A 124 1.14 11.12 -14.12
N LEU A 125 1.87 10.39 -13.27
CA LEU A 125 2.52 10.98 -12.10
C LEU A 125 3.91 11.53 -12.46
N SER A 126 4.30 12.57 -11.72
CA SER A 126 5.66 13.10 -11.76
C SER A 126 6.66 12.11 -11.18
N SER A 127 7.89 12.09 -11.71
CA SER A 127 9.03 11.34 -11.16
C SER A 127 9.40 11.70 -9.71
N LYS A 128 8.80 12.75 -9.16
CA LYS A 128 8.95 13.14 -7.74
C LYS A 128 8.16 12.23 -6.80
N VAL A 129 7.06 11.64 -7.29
CA VAL A 129 6.23 10.73 -6.50
C VAL A 129 6.91 9.36 -6.43
N SER A 130 7.04 8.82 -5.24
CA SER A 130 7.74 7.54 -5.06
C SER A 130 7.06 6.66 -4.01
N PHE A 131 7.33 5.36 -4.10
CA PHE A 131 7.11 4.43 -2.99
C PHE A 131 8.33 4.44 -2.08
N PRO A 132 8.15 4.48 -0.74
CA PRO A 132 9.25 4.32 0.19
C PRO A 132 9.98 2.97 0.03
N PRO A 133 11.20 2.83 0.59
CA PRO A 133 11.97 1.60 0.49
C PRO A 133 11.21 0.35 0.95
N LEU A 134 11.38 -0.76 0.22
CA LEU A 134 10.81 -2.05 0.60
C LEU A 134 11.44 -2.58 1.89
N LYS A 135 10.58 -3.09 2.76
CA LYS A 135 10.92 -3.77 4.00
C LYS A 135 10.18 -5.11 4.08
N LYS A 136 10.73 -6.06 4.83
CA LYS A 136 10.01 -7.30 5.15
C LYS A 136 8.91 -6.99 6.15
N ALA A 137 7.77 -7.65 6.03
CA ALA A 137 6.61 -7.43 6.90
C ALA A 137 6.95 -7.43 8.40
N TRP A 138 7.87 -8.29 8.83
CA TRP A 138 8.31 -8.45 10.21
C TRP A 138 9.53 -7.61 10.59
N GLU A 139 10.05 -6.80 9.67
CA GLU A 139 11.22 -5.95 9.94
C GLU A 139 10.81 -4.77 10.81
N GLN A 140 11.58 -4.53 11.86
CA GLN A 140 11.40 -3.31 12.66
C GLN A 140 11.82 -2.09 11.84
N ILE A 141 10.89 -1.14 11.67
CA ILE A 141 11.14 0.10 10.94
C ILE A 141 11.48 1.26 11.86
N GLY A 142 11.06 1.19 13.13
CA GLY A 142 11.30 2.26 14.11
C GLY A 142 10.78 1.89 15.48
N GLY A 143 10.67 2.88 16.33
CA GLY A 143 10.02 2.78 17.65
C GLY A 143 8.80 3.69 17.74
N LEU A 144 7.91 3.39 18.66
CA LEU A 144 6.73 4.23 18.92
C LEU A 144 7.14 5.66 19.25
N ARG A 145 6.53 6.63 18.56
CA ARG A 145 6.73 8.07 18.79
C ARG A 145 6.42 8.42 20.25
N LYS A 146 7.18 9.34 20.83
CA LYS A 146 7.05 9.74 22.24
C LYS A 146 5.65 10.27 22.58
N GLU A 147 5.06 11.02 21.68
CA GLU A 147 3.73 11.63 21.86
C GLU A 147 2.66 10.53 21.98
N LEU A 148 2.76 9.49 21.15
CA LEU A 148 1.84 8.35 21.19
C LEU A 148 2.10 7.46 22.41
N SER A 149 3.35 7.30 22.82
CA SER A 149 3.70 6.61 24.06
C SER A 149 3.02 7.27 25.26
N TYR A 150 3.07 8.59 25.35
CA TYR A 150 2.40 9.34 26.42
C TYR A 150 0.88 9.15 26.41
N GLN A 151 0.26 9.16 25.22
CA GLN A 151 -1.20 9.01 25.08
C GLN A 151 -1.70 7.60 25.36
N THR A 152 -0.92 6.58 24.99
CA THR A 152 -1.34 5.17 25.06
C THR A 152 -0.86 4.45 26.31
N GLY A 153 0.14 5.00 27.00
CA GLY A 153 0.81 4.32 28.11
C GLY A 153 1.80 3.20 27.70
N LEU A 154 1.96 2.97 26.40
CA LEU A 154 2.98 2.04 25.89
C LEU A 154 4.38 2.63 26.07
N PRO A 155 5.43 1.81 26.32
CA PRO A 155 6.80 2.30 26.44
C PRO A 155 7.24 3.07 25.18
N ALA A 156 7.89 4.21 25.37
CA ALA A 156 8.51 4.93 24.27
C ALA A 156 9.55 4.03 23.57
N GLY A 157 9.55 4.05 22.24
CA GLY A 157 10.45 3.17 21.48
C GLY A 157 9.97 1.72 21.37
N THR A 158 8.76 1.38 21.81
CA THR A 158 8.15 0.06 21.51
C THR A 158 8.34 -0.23 20.03
N PRO A 159 8.94 -1.38 19.64
CA PRO A 159 9.23 -1.70 18.24
C PRO A 159 7.99 -1.65 17.36
N ILE A 160 8.05 -0.88 16.27
CA ILE A 160 7.03 -0.85 15.23
C ILE A 160 7.56 -1.64 14.04
N LEU A 161 6.80 -2.65 13.61
CA LEU A 161 7.13 -3.48 12.46
C LEU A 161 6.51 -2.91 11.18
N CYS A 162 7.05 -3.31 10.03
CA CYS A 162 6.58 -2.82 8.72
C CYS A 162 5.08 -3.10 8.50
N GLY A 163 4.60 -4.26 8.92
CA GLY A 163 3.21 -4.67 8.68
C GLY A 163 3.00 -5.26 7.29
N ALA A 164 1.79 -5.80 7.03
CA ALA A 164 1.48 -6.47 5.77
C ALA A 164 -0.03 -6.48 5.45
N HIS A 165 -0.34 -6.90 4.23
CA HIS A 165 -1.69 -7.21 3.78
C HIS A 165 -2.29 -8.38 4.61
N ASP A 166 -3.53 -8.26 5.06
CA ASP A 166 -4.18 -9.22 5.94
C ASP A 166 -4.31 -10.62 5.33
N SER A 167 -4.69 -10.72 4.06
CA SER A 167 -4.75 -12.00 3.34
C SER A 167 -3.38 -12.70 3.32
N SER A 168 -2.29 -11.94 3.17
CA SER A 168 -0.92 -12.48 3.19
C SER A 168 -0.51 -12.93 4.60
N VAL A 169 -0.90 -12.20 5.64
CA VAL A 169 -0.67 -12.58 7.03
C VAL A 169 -1.38 -13.88 7.38
N THR A 170 -2.60 -14.07 6.86
CA THR A 170 -3.38 -15.30 7.06
C THR A 170 -2.65 -16.55 6.56
N LEU A 171 -1.85 -16.43 5.48
CA LEU A 171 -1.01 -17.52 4.97
C LEU A 171 0.09 -17.97 5.94
N ALA A 172 0.50 -17.13 6.87
CA ALA A 172 1.55 -17.49 7.83
C ALA A 172 1.13 -18.66 8.73
N THR A 173 -0.15 -18.76 9.08
CA THR A 173 -0.65 -19.81 9.98
C THR A 173 -0.44 -21.24 9.46
N PRO A 174 -0.85 -21.61 8.22
CA PRO A 174 -0.55 -22.94 7.70
C PRO A 174 0.95 -23.17 7.48
N CYS A 175 1.70 -22.16 7.07
CA CYS A 175 3.15 -22.27 6.91
C CYS A 175 3.85 -22.57 8.24
N LEU A 176 3.48 -21.90 9.32
CA LEU A 176 4.04 -22.12 10.67
C LEU A 176 3.67 -23.50 11.21
N LYS A 177 2.48 -23.99 10.95
CA LYS A 177 2.00 -25.31 11.37
C LYS A 177 2.47 -26.45 10.48
N ARG A 178 3.17 -26.15 9.38
CA ARG A 178 3.60 -27.12 8.36
C ARG A 178 2.46 -27.99 7.81
N THR A 179 1.26 -27.46 7.76
CA THR A 179 0.08 -28.13 7.19
C THR A 179 0.03 -27.81 5.69
N LEU A 180 0.73 -28.60 4.89
CA LEU A 180 0.72 -28.52 3.43
C LEU A 180 0.20 -29.84 2.85
N PRO A 181 -0.48 -29.80 1.69
CA PRO A 181 -0.90 -28.62 0.94
C PRO A 181 -2.12 -27.91 1.58
N CYS A 182 -2.19 -26.60 1.44
CA CYS A 182 -3.36 -25.82 1.83
C CYS A 182 -3.79 -24.88 0.71
N THR A 183 -5.09 -24.65 0.60
CA THR A 183 -5.67 -23.61 -0.26
C THR A 183 -6.26 -22.54 0.63
N MET A 184 -5.91 -21.28 0.39
CA MET A 184 -6.52 -20.15 1.03
C MET A 184 -7.54 -19.52 0.08
N LEU A 185 -8.74 -19.28 0.60
CA LEU A 185 -9.77 -18.48 -0.05
C LEU A 185 -9.88 -17.17 0.75
N SER A 186 -9.74 -16.03 0.10
CA SER A 186 -9.90 -14.70 0.68
C SER A 186 -10.89 -13.88 -0.10
#